data_bc8ec38f44b3547311da352ebc531d55
#
_entry.id   bc8ec38f44b3547311da352ebc531d55
#
_cell.length_a   1.000
_cell.length_b   1.000
_cell.length_c   1.000
_cell.angle_alpha   90.00
_cell.angle_beta   90.00
_cell.angle_gamma   90.00
#
_symmetry.space_group_name_H-M   'P 1'
#
loop_
_entity.id
_entity.type
_entity.pdbx_description
1 polymer ?
#
loop_
_entity_poly.entity_id
_entity_poly.type
_entity_poly.pdbx_seq_one_letter_code
_entity_poly.pdbx_strand_id
1 'polypeptide(L)'
;MNRIAGMRRLALLLASALVSLPALSRAAQEPAMAGMDHMHHMQQQLPQGNPPAAAPPAAQQHGAHQHDSHGQAIGPAGQSYELRFIDAMVEHHRGALAMSEFVFDIGVPGVGSLAKQIWRDQVQEIKAMGQWRKAWYPEAPVYPVAYLPGGDPNSIEALTRMSPDQIAGMRMMQSLPSKSNRVTWFLEGMLRHHGGALTMARDALAKSTNPTILRLARNIILAQRQEIIRIRQLLQHDGLNKPQYFNYDALF
;
A
#
# COMPACT_ATOMS: atom_id res chain seq x y z
N MET A 1 -89.65 -12.53 4.76
CA MET A 1 -89.56 -13.41 3.57
C MET A 1 -88.13 -13.48 3.12
N ASN A 2 -87.48 -14.41 3.62
CA ASN A 2 -86.61 -15.50 3.11
C ASN A 2 -85.91 -15.27 1.76
N ARG A 3 -84.63 -15.36 1.80
CA ARG A 3 -83.89 -16.44 1.09
C ARG A 3 -82.42 -16.52 1.54
N ILE A 4 -82.08 -17.68 2.03
CA ILE A 4 -80.79 -18.24 2.33
C ILE A 4 -80.17 -18.73 1.04
N ALA A 5 -78.87 -18.41 0.76
CA ALA A 5 -78.04 -19.16 -0.16
C ALA A 5 -76.58 -18.91 0.29
N GLY A 6 -75.88 -19.78 0.82
CA GLY A 6 -75.31 -20.98 0.24
C GLY A 6 -73.82 -20.73 0.12
N MET A 7 -73.05 -20.78 1.27
CA MET A 7 -71.54 -20.69 1.29
C MET A 7 -70.96 -22.01 0.78
N ARG A 8 -70.44 -22.02 -0.41
CA ARG A 8 -69.48 -23.06 -0.88
C ARG A 8 -68.09 -22.73 -0.41
N ARG A 9 -67.59 -23.54 0.52
CA ARG A 9 -66.20 -23.52 0.94
C ARG A 9 -65.33 -24.09 -0.16
N LEU A 10 -64.47 -23.27 -0.75
CA LEU A 10 -63.39 -23.68 -1.66
C LEU A 10 -62.12 -23.88 -0.81
N ALA A 11 -61.72 -25.12 -0.60
CA ALA A 11 -60.47 -25.48 0.04
C ALA A 11 -59.33 -25.24 -0.93
N LEU A 12 -58.49 -24.22 -0.66
CA LEU A 12 -57.27 -23.97 -1.38
C LEU A 12 -56.15 -24.82 -0.77
N LEU A 13 -55.75 -25.86 -1.47
CA LEU A 13 -54.52 -26.62 -1.17
C LEU A 13 -53.32 -25.76 -1.50
N LEU A 14 -52.64 -25.24 -0.49
CA LEU A 14 -51.31 -24.63 -0.59
C LEU A 14 -50.28 -25.75 -0.75
N ALA A 15 -49.89 -26.02 -1.97
CA ALA A 15 -48.69 -26.80 -2.26
C ALA A 15 -47.46 -25.96 -1.93
N SER A 16 -46.80 -26.25 -0.83
CA SER A 16 -45.50 -25.68 -0.46
C SER A 16 -44.41 -26.24 -1.39
N ALA A 17 -44.09 -25.50 -2.43
CA ALA A 17 -42.88 -25.76 -3.22
C ALA A 17 -41.68 -25.23 -2.44
N LEU A 18 -40.93 -26.12 -1.81
CA LEU A 18 -39.57 -25.87 -1.32
C LEU A 18 -38.67 -25.60 -2.54
N VAL A 19 -38.48 -24.33 -2.87
CA VAL A 19 -37.44 -23.90 -3.80
C VAL A 19 -36.14 -23.94 -3.01
N SER A 20 -35.37 -24.99 -3.20
CA SER A 20 -33.96 -25.05 -2.78
C SER A 20 -33.20 -24.02 -3.58
N LEU A 21 -32.89 -22.88 -2.98
CA LEU A 21 -31.91 -21.92 -3.54
C LEU A 21 -30.53 -22.56 -3.47
N PRO A 22 -29.78 -22.63 -4.59
CA PRO A 22 -28.38 -23.01 -4.51
C PRO A 22 -27.65 -21.98 -3.69
N ALA A 23 -26.87 -22.43 -2.71
CA ALA A 23 -25.92 -21.60 -2.00
C ALA A 23 -24.96 -20.99 -3.04
N LEU A 24 -25.21 -19.76 -3.41
CA LEU A 24 -24.25 -18.94 -4.15
C LEU A 24 -23.06 -18.74 -3.22
N SER A 25 -22.06 -19.60 -3.37
CA SER A 25 -20.70 -19.31 -2.94
C SER A 25 -20.31 -18.01 -3.59
N ARG A 26 -20.44 -16.93 -2.83
CA ARG A 26 -20.00 -15.61 -3.21
C ARG A 26 -18.48 -15.61 -3.05
N ALA A 27 -17.77 -16.23 -4.02
CA ALA A 27 -16.39 -15.91 -4.23
C ALA A 27 -16.35 -14.41 -4.47
N ALA A 28 -15.79 -13.67 -3.52
CA ALA A 28 -15.58 -12.24 -3.65
C ALA A 28 -14.75 -12.05 -4.95
N GLN A 29 -15.39 -11.52 -5.97
CA GLN A 29 -14.77 -11.22 -7.24
C GLN A 29 -13.73 -10.14 -6.95
N GLU A 30 -12.46 -10.50 -7.01
CA GLU A 30 -11.36 -9.54 -6.87
C GLU A 30 -11.56 -8.44 -7.91
N PRO A 31 -11.60 -7.15 -7.50
CA PRO A 31 -11.61 -6.08 -8.47
C PRO A 31 -10.35 -6.18 -9.32
N ALA A 32 -10.52 -6.21 -10.63
CA ALA A 32 -9.45 -6.36 -11.59
C ALA A 32 -8.33 -5.35 -11.31
N MET A 33 -7.10 -5.83 -11.29
CA MET A 33 -5.88 -5.04 -11.14
C MET A 33 -5.55 -4.27 -12.44
N ALA A 34 -6.57 -3.71 -13.10
CA ALA A 34 -6.40 -2.89 -14.28
C ALA A 34 -5.59 -1.65 -13.93
N GLY A 35 -4.36 -1.59 -14.37
CA GLY A 35 -3.43 -0.49 -14.13
C GLY A 35 -2.08 -0.91 -13.52
N MET A 36 -1.93 -2.17 -13.05
CA MET A 36 -0.63 -2.68 -12.61
C MET A 36 0.23 -3.25 -13.75
N ASP A 37 -0.35 -3.42 -14.95
CA ASP A 37 0.37 -3.97 -16.11
C ASP A 37 1.52 -3.07 -16.59
N HIS A 38 1.50 -1.78 -16.29
CA HIS A 38 2.61 -0.88 -16.59
C HIS A 38 3.92 -1.21 -15.86
N MET A 39 3.84 -1.90 -14.70
CA MET A 39 5.03 -2.30 -13.95
C MET A 39 5.76 -3.48 -14.62
N HIS A 40 5.09 -4.32 -15.41
CA HIS A 40 5.72 -5.41 -16.13
C HIS A 40 6.54 -4.96 -17.36
N HIS A 41 6.21 -3.84 -17.98
CA HIS A 41 6.94 -3.36 -19.18
C HIS A 41 8.35 -2.82 -18.88
N MET A 42 8.61 -2.35 -17.65
CA MET A 42 9.95 -1.88 -17.27
C MET A 42 10.95 -3.03 -17.02
N GLN A 43 10.47 -4.26 -16.83
CA GLN A 43 11.31 -5.41 -16.51
C GLN A 43 12.05 -6.00 -17.73
N GLN A 44 11.66 -5.65 -18.96
CA GLN A 44 12.22 -6.24 -20.19
C GLN A 44 13.45 -5.51 -20.76
N GLN A 45 13.93 -4.44 -20.13
CA GLN A 45 15.03 -3.60 -20.67
C GLN A 45 16.31 -3.57 -19.83
N LEU A 46 16.55 -4.55 -18.96
CA LEU A 46 17.80 -4.60 -18.18
C LEU A 46 18.87 -5.45 -18.88
N PRO A 47 20.11 -4.96 -19.02
CA PRO A 47 21.25 -5.77 -19.42
C PRO A 47 21.59 -6.80 -18.34
N GLN A 48 21.80 -8.03 -18.74
CA GLN A 48 22.28 -9.10 -17.85
C GLN A 48 23.74 -8.83 -17.46
N GLY A 49 23.96 -8.42 -16.23
CA GLY A 49 25.30 -8.25 -15.64
C GLY A 49 25.63 -9.36 -14.66
N ASN A 50 26.87 -9.83 -14.67
CA ASN A 50 27.46 -10.92 -13.91
C ASN A 50 27.22 -10.86 -12.39
N PRO A 51 27.25 -12.03 -11.68
CA PRO A 51 27.00 -12.08 -10.25
C PRO A 51 28.11 -11.41 -9.42
N PRO A 52 27.78 -10.75 -8.30
CA PRO A 52 28.72 -10.06 -7.47
C PRO A 52 29.53 -10.97 -6.55
N ALA A 53 30.77 -10.56 -6.31
CA ALA A 53 31.72 -11.13 -5.36
C ALA A 53 31.26 -10.92 -3.90
N ALA A 54 31.88 -11.71 -3.01
CA ALA A 54 31.60 -11.89 -1.58
C ALA A 54 31.31 -10.62 -0.77
N ALA A 55 30.40 -10.76 0.21
CA ALA A 55 29.97 -9.73 1.13
C ALA A 55 31.09 -9.24 2.08
N PRO A 56 31.16 -7.93 2.38
CA PRO A 56 31.94 -7.40 3.49
C PRO A 56 31.16 -7.45 4.82
N PRO A 57 31.87 -7.32 5.98
CA PRO A 57 31.31 -7.56 7.31
C PRO A 57 30.33 -6.47 7.77
N ALA A 58 29.47 -6.87 8.70
CA ALA A 58 28.40 -6.10 9.31
C ALA A 58 28.78 -4.67 9.69
N ALA A 59 28.14 -3.68 9.08
CA ALA A 59 28.24 -2.28 9.44
C ALA A 59 27.14 -1.90 10.45
N GLN A 60 27.54 -1.11 11.41
CA GLN A 60 26.86 -0.70 12.63
C GLN A 60 25.52 0.03 12.40
N GLN A 61 24.59 -0.26 13.28
CA GLN A 61 23.24 0.31 13.40
C GLN A 61 23.27 1.83 13.68
N HIS A 62 23.02 2.64 12.67
CA HIS A 62 22.63 4.04 12.83
C HIS A 62 21.47 4.38 11.89
N GLY A 63 20.27 4.02 12.25
CA GLY A 63 19.05 4.29 11.45
C GLY A 63 17.77 3.70 12.05
N ALA A 64 17.83 3.13 13.24
CA ALA A 64 16.76 2.33 13.83
C ALA A 64 15.48 3.11 14.19
N HIS A 65 15.55 4.42 14.42
CA HIS A 65 14.44 5.16 15.04
C HIS A 65 13.26 5.54 14.12
N GLN A 66 13.41 5.50 12.79
CA GLN A 66 12.29 5.78 11.87
C GLN A 66 11.59 4.50 11.35
N HIS A 67 12.25 3.35 11.42
CA HIS A 67 11.66 2.07 10.99
C HIS A 67 10.61 1.54 11.97
N ASP A 68 10.73 1.87 13.25
CA ASP A 68 9.86 1.34 14.31
C ASP A 68 8.43 1.89 14.25
N SER A 69 8.22 3.12 13.79
CA SER A 69 6.89 3.76 13.75
C SER A 69 5.93 3.08 12.75
N HIS A 70 6.42 2.64 11.59
CA HIS A 70 5.60 1.94 10.60
C HIS A 70 5.18 0.56 11.10
N GLY A 71 6.12 -0.19 11.66
CA GLY A 71 5.86 -1.51 12.24
C GLY A 71 4.86 -1.48 13.38
N GLN A 72 4.92 -0.46 14.23
CA GLN A 72 4.01 -0.31 15.37
C GLN A 72 2.56 -0.06 14.95
N ALA A 73 2.31 0.78 13.93
CA ALA A 73 0.95 1.07 13.49
C ALA A 73 0.29 -0.11 12.76
N ILE A 74 1.05 -0.89 11.98
CA ILE A 74 0.56 -2.10 11.31
C ILE A 74 0.44 -3.24 12.33
N GLY A 75 1.42 -3.41 13.20
CA GLY A 75 1.40 -4.38 14.30
C GLY A 75 1.54 -5.85 13.86
N PRO A 76 1.09 -6.81 14.69
CA PRO A 76 1.25 -8.24 14.47
C PRO A 76 0.36 -8.78 13.35
N ALA A 77 0.67 -10.00 12.85
CA ALA A 77 -0.21 -10.77 11.98
C ALA A 77 -1.56 -11.03 12.68
N GLY A 78 -2.61 -11.23 11.90
CA GLY A 78 -3.97 -11.50 12.37
C GLY A 78 -5.00 -11.10 11.32
N GLN A 79 -6.29 -11.36 11.57
CA GLN A 79 -7.37 -11.15 10.59
C GLN A 79 -7.55 -9.67 10.19
N SER A 80 -7.13 -8.72 11.03
CA SER A 80 -7.18 -7.29 10.74
C SER A 80 -5.89 -6.74 10.11
N TYR A 81 -4.89 -7.61 9.83
CA TYR A 81 -3.59 -7.18 9.34
C TYR A 81 -3.69 -6.45 8.00
N GLU A 82 -4.40 -7.03 7.03
CA GLU A 82 -4.52 -6.44 5.69
C GLU A 82 -5.19 -5.07 5.72
N LEU A 83 -6.20 -4.88 6.58
CA LEU A 83 -6.86 -3.57 6.75
C LEU A 83 -5.86 -2.52 7.25
N ARG A 84 -5.09 -2.84 8.27
CA ARG A 84 -4.07 -1.94 8.85
C ARG A 84 -2.94 -1.66 7.86
N PHE A 85 -2.50 -2.68 7.12
CA PHE A 85 -1.50 -2.53 6.07
C PHE A 85 -1.99 -1.61 4.94
N ILE A 86 -3.22 -1.82 4.45
CA ILE A 86 -3.85 -0.97 3.42
C ILE A 86 -3.89 0.48 3.89
N ASP A 87 -4.41 0.73 5.09
CA ASP A 87 -4.54 2.10 5.61
C ASP A 87 -3.19 2.78 5.80
N ALA A 88 -2.21 2.04 6.31
CA ALA A 88 -0.84 2.54 6.49
C ALA A 88 -0.16 2.83 5.13
N MET A 89 -0.26 1.91 4.15
CA MET A 89 0.37 2.08 2.85
C MET A 89 -0.31 3.18 2.02
N VAL A 90 -1.62 3.37 2.15
CA VAL A 90 -2.33 4.50 1.52
C VAL A 90 -1.83 5.83 2.07
N GLU A 91 -1.69 5.97 3.39
CA GLU A 91 -1.14 7.21 3.97
C GLU A 91 0.34 7.41 3.58
N HIS A 92 1.11 6.33 3.51
CA HIS A 92 2.48 6.38 3.02
C HIS A 92 2.54 6.91 1.58
N HIS A 93 1.80 6.34 0.65
CA HIS A 93 1.74 6.77 -0.74
C HIS A 93 1.30 8.23 -0.90
N ARG A 94 0.36 8.70 -0.07
CA ARG A 94 -0.04 10.12 -0.07
C ARG A 94 1.13 11.07 0.20
N GLY A 95 2.09 10.64 1.01
CA GLY A 95 3.34 11.39 1.22
C GLY A 95 4.16 11.53 -0.06
N ALA A 96 4.34 10.44 -0.80
CA ALA A 96 5.05 10.46 -2.08
C ALA A 96 4.35 11.35 -3.12
N LEU A 97 3.02 11.29 -3.20
CA LEU A 97 2.25 12.17 -4.08
C LEU A 97 2.54 13.63 -3.78
N ALA A 98 2.41 14.02 -2.51
CA ALA A 98 2.64 15.38 -2.08
C ALA A 98 4.08 15.84 -2.35
N MET A 99 5.10 15.00 -2.09
CA MET A 99 6.49 15.33 -2.40
C MET A 99 6.73 15.47 -3.91
N SER A 100 6.11 14.64 -4.73
CA SER A 100 6.27 14.65 -6.19
C SER A 100 5.76 15.96 -6.82
N GLU A 101 4.66 16.50 -6.31
CA GLU A 101 4.04 17.72 -6.83
C GLU A 101 4.97 18.94 -6.74
N PHE A 102 5.89 18.98 -5.77
CA PHE A 102 6.86 20.08 -5.65
C PHE A 102 7.87 20.17 -6.80
N VAL A 103 8.01 19.10 -7.60
CA VAL A 103 9.06 19.03 -8.63
C VAL A 103 8.54 18.67 -10.02
N PHE A 104 7.23 18.64 -10.25
CA PHE A 104 6.64 18.30 -11.54
C PHE A 104 7.21 19.14 -12.70
N ASP A 105 7.37 20.43 -12.46
CA ASP A 105 7.77 21.40 -13.47
C ASP A 105 9.11 22.06 -13.11
N ILE A 106 10.02 21.29 -12.48
CA ILE A 106 11.29 21.83 -11.99
C ILE A 106 12.28 22.16 -13.12
N GLY A 107 12.07 21.66 -14.34
CA GLY A 107 12.97 21.86 -15.48
C GLY A 107 14.29 21.09 -15.42
N VAL A 108 14.57 20.38 -14.33
CA VAL A 108 15.79 19.56 -14.19
C VAL A 108 15.58 18.23 -14.90
N PRO A 109 16.46 17.84 -15.86
CA PRO A 109 16.32 16.62 -16.64
C PRO A 109 16.15 15.37 -15.76
N GLY A 110 15.12 14.57 -16.03
CA GLY A 110 14.85 13.32 -15.34
C GLY A 110 14.09 13.45 -14.02
N VAL A 111 14.17 14.57 -13.29
CA VAL A 111 13.54 14.73 -11.97
C VAL A 111 12.03 14.85 -12.09
N GLY A 112 11.54 15.80 -12.89
CA GLY A 112 10.09 15.99 -13.08
C GLY A 112 9.39 14.77 -13.72
N SER A 113 10.06 14.06 -14.65
CA SER A 113 9.52 12.85 -15.25
C SER A 113 9.43 11.70 -14.24
N LEU A 114 10.45 11.50 -13.40
CA LEU A 114 10.44 10.53 -12.32
C LEU A 114 9.32 10.83 -11.32
N ALA A 115 9.19 12.09 -10.88
CA ALA A 115 8.15 12.50 -9.96
C ALA A 115 6.74 12.23 -10.52
N LYS A 116 6.52 12.56 -11.80
CA LYS A 116 5.24 12.27 -12.49
C LYS A 116 4.96 10.78 -12.63
N GLN A 117 5.99 9.96 -12.82
CA GLN A 117 5.87 8.50 -12.86
C GLN A 117 5.46 7.97 -11.48
N ILE A 118 6.23 8.26 -10.42
CA ILE A 118 5.93 7.87 -9.04
C ILE A 118 4.49 8.27 -8.66
N TRP A 119 4.10 9.49 -8.98
CA TRP A 119 2.76 9.99 -8.68
C TRP A 119 1.67 9.15 -9.36
N ARG A 120 1.80 8.87 -10.67
CA ARG A 120 0.80 8.07 -11.42
C ARG A 120 0.70 6.65 -10.88
N ASP A 121 1.83 6.00 -10.65
CA ASP A 121 1.88 4.61 -10.22
C ASP A 121 1.27 4.47 -8.83
N GLN A 122 1.65 5.32 -7.90
CA GLN A 122 1.12 5.27 -6.54
C GLN A 122 -0.36 5.71 -6.42
N VAL A 123 -0.85 6.59 -7.30
CA VAL A 123 -2.30 6.86 -7.40
C VAL A 123 -3.09 5.61 -7.78
N GLN A 124 -2.58 4.77 -8.69
CA GLN A 124 -3.26 3.53 -9.06
C GLN A 124 -3.27 2.53 -7.89
N GLU A 125 -2.16 2.41 -7.17
CA GLU A 125 -2.08 1.56 -5.97
C GLU A 125 -3.03 2.04 -4.86
N ILE A 126 -3.12 3.36 -4.60
CA ILE A 126 -4.10 3.93 -3.66
C ILE A 126 -5.53 3.58 -4.07
N LYS A 127 -5.86 3.71 -5.36
CA LYS A 127 -7.21 3.36 -5.86
C LYS A 127 -7.51 1.87 -5.67
N ALA A 128 -6.57 0.99 -6.01
CA ALA A 128 -6.74 -0.45 -5.83
C ALA A 128 -6.93 -0.81 -4.35
N MET A 129 -6.07 -0.32 -3.47
CA MET A 129 -6.16 -0.51 -2.03
C MET A 129 -7.47 0.01 -1.45
N GLY A 130 -7.95 1.17 -1.91
CA GLY A 130 -9.25 1.72 -1.49
C GLY A 130 -10.43 0.84 -1.91
N GLN A 131 -10.38 0.23 -3.11
CA GLN A 131 -11.39 -0.72 -3.56
C GLN A 131 -11.37 -2.01 -2.73
N TRP A 132 -10.18 -2.57 -2.45
CA TRP A 132 -10.05 -3.77 -1.61
C TRP A 132 -10.51 -3.51 -0.18
N ARG A 133 -10.10 -2.39 0.40
CA ARG A 133 -10.57 -1.97 1.73
C ARG A 133 -12.09 -1.97 1.82
N LYS A 134 -12.76 -1.33 0.85
CA LYS A 134 -14.23 -1.28 0.81
C LYS A 134 -14.87 -2.64 0.59
N ALA A 135 -14.26 -3.50 -0.26
CA ALA A 135 -14.81 -4.81 -0.58
C ALA A 135 -14.62 -5.83 0.54
N TRP A 136 -13.45 -5.83 1.19
CA TRP A 136 -13.11 -6.84 2.21
C TRP A 136 -13.54 -6.44 3.62
N TYR A 137 -13.62 -5.14 3.89
CA TYR A 137 -13.92 -4.58 5.21
C TYR A 137 -15.04 -3.54 5.14
N PRO A 138 -16.25 -3.91 4.69
CA PRO A 138 -17.36 -2.96 4.50
C PRO A 138 -17.79 -2.28 5.80
N GLU A 139 -17.60 -2.97 6.95
CA GLU A 139 -17.92 -2.46 8.29
C GLU A 139 -16.78 -1.68 8.95
N ALA A 140 -15.61 -1.59 8.29
CA ALA A 140 -14.50 -0.84 8.85
C ALA A 140 -14.81 0.67 8.87
N PRO A 141 -14.29 1.40 9.88
CA PRO A 141 -14.47 2.85 9.96
C PRO A 141 -13.96 3.57 8.71
N VAL A 142 -14.54 4.72 8.37
CA VAL A 142 -14.14 5.53 7.19
C VAL A 142 -12.77 6.21 7.33
N TYR A 143 -12.21 6.22 8.52
CA TYR A 143 -10.87 6.77 8.80
C TYR A 143 -9.81 5.67 8.79
N PRO A 144 -8.52 5.99 8.58
CA PRO A 144 -7.45 5.02 8.65
C PRO A 144 -7.28 4.49 10.07
N VAL A 145 -7.08 3.17 10.16
CA VAL A 145 -6.94 2.47 11.44
C VAL A 145 -5.52 1.98 11.69
N ALA A 146 -5.16 1.84 12.95
CA ALA A 146 -3.90 1.33 13.43
C ALA A 146 -4.11 0.23 14.46
N TYR A 147 -3.09 -0.59 14.67
CA TYR A 147 -3.05 -1.55 15.76
C TYR A 147 -3.00 -0.81 17.12
N LEU A 148 -3.85 -1.22 18.04
CA LEU A 148 -3.76 -0.79 19.43
C LEU A 148 -2.84 -1.78 20.18
N PRO A 149 -1.69 -1.36 20.72
CA PRO A 149 -0.81 -2.25 21.48
C PRO A 149 -1.56 -2.99 22.60
N GLY A 150 -1.46 -4.33 22.58
CA GLY A 150 -2.21 -5.20 23.51
C GLY A 150 -3.64 -5.55 23.06
N GLY A 151 -4.14 -4.98 21.96
CA GLY A 151 -5.42 -5.38 21.37
C GLY A 151 -5.36 -6.72 20.65
N ASP A 152 -6.51 -7.33 20.39
CA ASP A 152 -6.59 -8.57 19.61
C ASP A 152 -6.36 -8.26 18.12
N PRO A 153 -5.29 -8.78 17.49
CA PRO A 153 -5.02 -8.56 16.07
C PRO A 153 -6.03 -9.23 15.13
N ASN A 154 -6.92 -10.08 15.65
CA ASN A 154 -7.97 -10.72 14.88
C ASN A 154 -9.30 -9.96 14.91
N SER A 155 -9.44 -8.92 15.75
CA SER A 155 -10.66 -8.13 15.88
C SER A 155 -10.52 -6.76 15.21
N ILE A 156 -11.56 -6.35 14.48
CA ILE A 156 -11.67 -4.99 13.94
C ILE A 156 -12.05 -3.99 15.04
N GLU A 157 -12.84 -4.43 16.01
CA GLU A 157 -13.25 -3.59 17.14
C GLU A 157 -12.07 -3.21 18.06
N ALA A 158 -10.99 -4.00 18.04
CA ALA A 158 -9.76 -3.71 18.78
C ALA A 158 -8.82 -2.72 18.07
N LEU A 159 -9.21 -2.19 16.88
CA LEU A 159 -8.42 -1.20 16.17
C LEU A 159 -8.72 0.20 16.69
N THR A 160 -7.73 1.06 16.58
CA THR A 160 -7.86 2.48 16.89
C THR A 160 -7.75 3.34 15.63
N ARG A 161 -8.30 4.56 15.68
CA ARG A 161 -8.04 5.54 14.63
C ARG A 161 -6.56 5.92 14.64
N MET A 162 -5.94 5.99 13.47
CA MET A 162 -4.59 6.56 13.36
C MET A 162 -4.58 7.99 13.92
N SER A 163 -3.65 8.26 14.82
CA SER A 163 -3.42 9.62 15.33
C SER A 163 -2.82 10.51 14.23
N PRO A 164 -2.91 11.84 14.36
CA PRO A 164 -2.23 12.76 13.45
C PRO A 164 -0.73 12.48 13.32
N ASP A 165 -0.06 12.12 14.42
CA ASP A 165 1.37 11.81 14.43
C ASP A 165 1.68 10.49 13.70
N GLN A 166 0.83 9.48 13.85
CA GLN A 166 0.95 8.24 13.09
C GLN A 166 0.77 8.49 11.59
N ILE A 167 -0.21 9.30 11.20
CA ILE A 167 -0.43 9.69 9.80
C ILE A 167 0.78 10.47 9.27
N ALA A 168 1.31 11.43 10.02
CA ALA A 168 2.49 12.20 9.65
C ALA A 168 3.72 11.29 9.52
N GLY A 169 3.90 10.36 10.45
CA GLY A 169 4.94 9.33 10.41
C GLY A 169 4.83 8.43 9.17
N MET A 170 3.61 7.98 8.82
CA MET A 170 3.39 7.20 7.60
C MET A 170 3.73 7.98 6.34
N ARG A 171 3.32 9.23 6.24
CA ARG A 171 3.59 10.09 5.07
C ARG A 171 5.06 10.42 4.89
N MET A 172 5.87 10.31 5.94
CA MET A 172 7.32 10.56 5.92
C MET A 172 7.72 11.88 5.24
N MET A 173 6.85 12.87 5.25
CA MET A 173 7.15 14.18 4.68
C MET A 173 8.12 14.93 5.57
N GLN A 174 9.12 15.53 4.94
CA GLN A 174 10.02 16.47 5.58
C GLN A 174 9.41 17.87 5.67
N SER A 175 10.10 18.79 6.34
CA SER A 175 9.81 20.22 6.25
C SER A 175 9.77 20.66 4.78
N LEU A 176 8.89 21.61 4.46
CA LEU A 176 8.72 22.08 3.08
C LEU A 176 10.04 22.61 2.50
N PRO A 177 10.31 22.36 1.21
CA PRO A 177 11.54 22.80 0.56
C PRO A 177 11.52 24.30 0.28
N SER A 178 12.72 24.89 0.21
CA SER A 178 12.94 26.18 -0.42
C SER A 178 13.02 26.04 -1.96
N LYS A 179 12.98 27.14 -2.68
CA LYS A 179 13.17 27.12 -4.15
C LYS A 179 14.51 26.54 -4.56
N SER A 180 15.58 26.78 -3.76
CA SER A 180 16.94 26.38 -4.08
C SER A 180 17.26 24.91 -3.80
N ASN A 181 16.52 24.24 -2.92
CA ASN A 181 16.83 22.87 -2.51
C ASN A 181 15.75 21.83 -2.94
N ARG A 182 14.75 22.23 -3.71
CA ARG A 182 13.61 21.34 -4.07
C ARG A 182 14.05 20.01 -4.71
N VAL A 183 15.03 20.03 -5.58
CA VAL A 183 15.53 18.82 -6.26
C VAL A 183 16.15 17.86 -5.26
N THR A 184 17.14 18.30 -4.50
CA THR A 184 17.82 17.48 -3.49
C THR A 184 16.84 17.04 -2.40
N TRP A 185 15.97 17.94 -1.94
CA TRP A 185 14.93 17.64 -0.99
C TRP A 185 14.01 16.50 -1.48
N PHE A 186 13.56 16.57 -2.74
CA PHE A 186 12.72 15.54 -3.34
C PHE A 186 13.49 14.21 -3.46
N LEU A 187 14.68 14.23 -4.04
CA LEU A 187 15.44 13.00 -4.29
C LEU A 187 15.84 12.30 -2.98
N GLU A 188 16.40 13.03 -2.01
CA GLU A 188 16.77 12.45 -0.72
C GLU A 188 15.55 12.05 0.11
N GLY A 189 14.48 12.85 0.05
CA GLY A 189 13.21 12.55 0.73
C GLY A 189 12.57 11.30 0.17
N MET A 190 12.45 11.21 -1.16
CA MET A 190 11.85 10.08 -1.84
C MET A 190 12.67 8.79 -1.68
N LEU A 191 14.00 8.89 -1.62
CA LEU A 191 14.86 7.75 -1.34
C LEU A 191 14.54 7.13 0.05
N ARG A 192 14.42 7.96 1.08
CA ARG A 192 14.03 7.49 2.43
C ARG A 192 12.61 6.95 2.46
N HIS A 193 11.70 7.65 1.78
CA HIS A 193 10.31 7.25 1.66
C HIS A 193 10.17 5.86 1.04
N HIS A 194 10.86 5.61 -0.08
CA HIS A 194 10.87 4.28 -0.72
C HIS A 194 11.46 3.20 0.18
N GLY A 195 12.51 3.51 0.94
CA GLY A 195 13.02 2.60 1.96
C GLY A 195 11.98 2.20 2.99
N GLY A 196 11.14 3.14 3.43
CA GLY A 196 10.00 2.87 4.31
C GLY A 196 8.97 1.92 3.67
N ALA A 197 8.61 2.15 2.41
CA ALA A 197 7.69 1.27 1.68
C ALA A 197 8.24 -0.15 1.53
N LEU A 198 9.53 -0.30 1.23
CA LEU A 198 10.18 -1.61 1.15
C LEU A 198 10.08 -2.36 2.48
N THR A 199 10.30 -1.67 3.61
CA THR A 199 10.15 -2.25 4.95
C THR A 199 8.72 -2.72 5.18
N MET A 200 7.73 -1.87 4.91
CA MET A 200 6.31 -2.22 5.05
C MET A 200 5.90 -3.39 4.14
N ALA A 201 6.37 -3.40 2.89
CA ALA A 201 6.08 -4.48 1.95
C ALA A 201 6.70 -5.81 2.38
N ARG A 202 7.93 -5.81 2.91
CA ARG A 202 8.55 -7.02 3.49
C ARG A 202 7.80 -7.52 4.73
N ASP A 203 7.33 -6.61 5.58
CA ASP A 203 6.46 -6.96 6.70
C ASP A 203 5.18 -7.65 6.24
N ALA A 204 4.55 -7.13 5.16
CA ALA A 204 3.38 -7.76 4.56
C ALA A 204 3.68 -9.15 3.98
N LEU A 205 4.84 -9.34 3.35
CA LEU A 205 5.24 -10.67 2.87
C LEU A 205 5.42 -11.69 3.99
N ALA A 206 5.79 -11.24 5.19
CA ALA A 206 5.99 -12.10 6.35
C ALA A 206 4.69 -12.39 7.12
N LYS A 207 3.71 -11.50 7.08
CA LYS A 207 2.53 -11.52 7.97
C LYS A 207 1.21 -11.77 7.27
N SER A 208 1.06 -11.34 6.02
CA SER A 208 -0.19 -11.53 5.27
C SER A 208 -0.27 -12.93 4.67
N THR A 209 -1.48 -13.47 4.62
CA THR A 209 -1.82 -14.69 3.86
C THR A 209 -2.67 -14.39 2.63
N ASN A 210 -3.07 -13.13 2.43
CA ASN A 210 -3.88 -12.71 1.31
C ASN A 210 -3.05 -12.60 0.03
N PRO A 211 -3.33 -13.39 -1.03
CA PRO A 211 -2.52 -13.43 -2.25
C PRO A 211 -2.46 -12.08 -2.98
N THR A 212 -3.51 -11.26 -2.87
CA THR A 212 -3.56 -9.92 -3.48
C THR A 212 -2.59 -8.96 -2.76
N ILE A 213 -2.56 -8.98 -1.43
CA ILE A 213 -1.60 -8.19 -0.65
C ILE A 213 -0.17 -8.68 -0.87
N LEU A 214 0.06 -9.99 -0.91
CA LEU A 214 1.38 -10.55 -1.21
C LEU A 214 1.88 -10.14 -2.60
N ARG A 215 1.00 -10.09 -3.60
CA ARG A 215 1.32 -9.61 -4.95
C ARG A 215 1.63 -8.10 -4.94
N LEU A 216 0.78 -7.29 -4.28
CA LEU A 216 1.03 -5.85 -4.13
C LEU A 216 2.39 -5.59 -3.47
N ALA A 217 2.70 -6.27 -2.37
CA ALA A 217 3.96 -6.12 -1.66
C ALA A 217 5.18 -6.43 -2.56
N ARG A 218 5.13 -7.50 -3.35
CA ARG A 218 6.19 -7.81 -4.33
C ARG A 218 6.32 -6.73 -5.40
N ASN A 219 5.20 -6.22 -5.91
CA ASN A 219 5.18 -5.17 -6.92
C ASN A 219 5.78 -3.86 -6.38
N ILE A 220 5.42 -3.47 -5.15
CA ILE A 220 6.01 -2.31 -4.47
C ILE A 220 7.54 -2.47 -4.36
N ILE A 221 8.02 -3.63 -3.91
CA ILE A 221 9.46 -3.90 -3.80
C ILE A 221 10.14 -3.74 -5.16
N LEU A 222 9.61 -4.36 -6.20
CA LEU A 222 10.21 -4.31 -7.54
C LEU A 222 10.24 -2.90 -8.12
N ALA A 223 9.11 -2.18 -8.07
CA ALA A 223 9.00 -0.83 -8.62
C ALA A 223 9.88 0.16 -7.86
N GLN A 224 9.73 0.21 -6.55
CA GLN A 224 10.43 1.21 -5.74
C GLN A 224 11.93 0.95 -5.63
N ARG A 225 12.38 -0.31 -5.77
CA ARG A 225 13.79 -0.62 -5.97
C ARG A 225 14.35 0.07 -7.24
N GLN A 226 13.65 -0.02 -8.37
CA GLN A 226 14.08 0.64 -9.62
C GLN A 226 14.11 2.16 -9.45
N GLU A 227 13.12 2.71 -8.77
CA GLU A 227 13.05 4.15 -8.48
C GLU A 227 14.19 4.59 -7.55
N ILE A 228 14.54 3.83 -6.52
CA ILE A 228 15.73 4.08 -5.67
C ILE A 228 17.01 4.14 -6.52
N ILE A 229 17.20 3.17 -7.42
CA ILE A 229 18.37 3.15 -8.32
C ILE A 229 18.38 4.43 -9.17
N ARG A 230 17.25 4.82 -9.74
CA ARG A 230 17.12 6.03 -10.55
C ARG A 230 17.35 7.31 -9.75
N ILE A 231 16.84 7.39 -8.54
CA ILE A 231 17.07 8.52 -7.61
C ILE A 231 18.57 8.66 -7.33
N ARG A 232 19.26 7.57 -7.04
CA ARG A 232 20.72 7.59 -6.80
C ARG A 232 21.52 8.07 -8.01
N GLN A 233 21.14 7.64 -9.21
CA GLN A 233 21.77 8.13 -10.45
C GLN A 233 21.59 9.64 -10.61
N LEU A 234 20.42 10.19 -10.31
CA LEU A 234 20.17 11.62 -10.36
C LEU A 234 20.97 12.38 -9.29
N LEU A 235 21.01 11.86 -8.05
CA LEU A 235 21.84 12.43 -6.99
C LEU A 235 23.33 12.43 -7.35
N GLN A 236 23.83 11.32 -7.89
CA GLN A 236 25.23 11.20 -8.32
C GLN A 236 25.58 12.16 -9.47
N HIS A 237 24.65 12.35 -10.41
CA HIS A 237 24.82 13.34 -11.49
C HIS A 237 24.99 14.76 -10.93
N ASP A 238 24.32 15.08 -9.83
CA ASP A 238 24.43 16.36 -9.12
C ASP A 238 25.62 16.41 -8.13
N GLY A 239 26.54 15.44 -8.21
CA GLY A 239 27.74 15.36 -7.36
C GLY A 239 27.47 14.85 -5.95
N LEU A 240 26.28 14.34 -5.67
CA LEU A 240 25.90 13.82 -4.36
C LEU A 240 26.03 12.30 -4.33
N ASN A 241 26.91 11.80 -3.45
CA ASN A 241 27.09 10.36 -3.23
C ASN A 241 27.39 10.09 -1.76
N LYS A 242 26.32 9.98 -0.95
CA LYS A 242 26.43 9.77 0.49
C LYS A 242 26.24 8.29 0.83
N PRO A 243 27.02 7.71 1.78
CA PRO A 243 26.88 6.29 2.18
C PRO A 243 25.46 5.91 2.58
N GLN A 244 24.71 6.79 3.22
CA GLN A 244 23.34 6.55 3.65
C GLN A 244 22.35 6.32 2.51
N TYR A 245 22.68 6.66 1.26
CA TYR A 245 21.83 6.36 0.10
C TYR A 245 21.73 4.86 -0.18
N PHE A 246 22.62 4.04 0.40
CA PHE A 246 22.69 2.60 0.21
C PHE A 246 22.11 1.81 1.40
N ASN A 247 21.58 2.47 2.41
CA ASN A 247 21.05 1.84 3.61
C ASN A 247 19.89 0.85 3.34
N TYR A 248 19.23 0.96 2.19
CA TYR A 248 18.08 0.13 1.82
C TYR A 248 18.43 -1.05 0.92
N ASP A 249 19.70 -1.25 0.55
CA ASP A 249 20.10 -2.33 -0.37
C ASP A 249 19.80 -3.73 0.18
N ALA A 250 19.85 -3.92 1.47
CA ALA A 250 19.46 -5.16 2.12
C ALA A 250 17.95 -5.48 1.99
N LEU A 251 17.15 -4.51 1.58
CA LEU A 251 15.70 -4.66 1.37
C LEU A 251 15.34 -4.99 -0.10
N PHE A 252 16.31 -5.09 -0.99
CA PHE A 252 16.11 -5.38 -2.42
C PHE A 252 15.80 -6.84 -2.71
#